data_7f3aa63303ce0b00b78213d9e22587cb
#
_entry.id   7f3aa63303ce0b00b78213d9e22587cb
#
_cell.length_a   1.000
_cell.length_b   1.000
_cell.length_c   1.000
_cell.angle_alpha   90.00
_cell.angle_beta   90.00
_cell.angle_gamma   90.00
#
_symmetry.space_group_name_H-M   'P 1'
#
loop_
_entity.id
_entity.type
_entity.pdbx_description
1 polymer ?
#
loop_
_entity_poly.entity_id
_entity_poly.type
_entity_poly.pdbx_seq_one_letter_code
_entity_poly.pdbx_strand_id
1 'polypeptide(L)'
;MYNNARALKPVSERDALKKALYKIKARHNGELKSLKTAWVNFNDAFCDGLEWRTITVVGARPGTGKTLFMEQLVNDVIKMNPDQKFRVLKFQFEMLDETNGIRKLSMNVGSDYNTLMSKGKPIDKGIFQRCVQFYEDTASYDMVDVVYDPCTVEEMCATIHAYMLENKTDEGFTNTLVTIDHSALFKTGGKYKDKFDMLYGLGEALTEMKKKFPVAFLVLSQLNRNVETPERAKDGTYGNYILDSDLYGSDALLQHADVVLGINRPYNRKIKFYGPERYIINNPDLLVFHILKSRNGFMGMTFFKLDRVIMRIVEVDPPPTAS
;
A
#
# COMPACT_ATOMS: atom_id res chain seq x y z
N MET A 1 -27.33 -5.62 -34.94
CA MET A 1 -26.88 -4.70 -33.84
C MET A 1 -25.49 -5.01 -33.28
N TYR A 2 -24.81 -6.10 -33.65
CA TYR A 2 -23.52 -6.49 -33.04
C TYR A 2 -22.33 -6.44 -34.01
N ASN A 3 -22.48 -5.86 -35.22
CA ASN A 3 -21.50 -5.95 -36.32
C ASN A 3 -20.13 -5.27 -36.06
N ASN A 4 -19.99 -4.45 -35.00
CA ASN A 4 -18.72 -3.78 -34.65
C ASN A 4 -18.14 -4.19 -33.30
N ALA A 5 -18.75 -5.16 -32.60
CA ALA A 5 -18.24 -5.64 -31.33
C ALA A 5 -17.18 -6.74 -31.55
N ARG A 6 -16.04 -6.62 -30.88
CA ARG A 6 -15.00 -7.66 -30.88
C ARG A 6 -15.52 -8.92 -30.20
N ALA A 7 -15.58 -10.03 -30.90
CA ALA A 7 -15.88 -11.33 -30.33
C ALA A 7 -14.76 -11.74 -29.35
N LEU A 8 -15.12 -12.14 -28.12
CA LEU A 8 -14.19 -12.66 -27.14
C LEU A 8 -13.99 -14.16 -27.33
N LYS A 9 -12.75 -14.63 -27.21
CA LYS A 9 -12.45 -16.06 -27.26
C LYS A 9 -12.64 -16.68 -25.87
N PRO A 10 -13.60 -17.61 -25.69
CA PRO A 10 -13.78 -18.29 -24.42
C PRO A 10 -12.58 -19.21 -24.11
N VAL A 11 -12.29 -19.39 -22.83
CA VAL A 11 -11.29 -20.35 -22.34
C VAL A 11 -12.04 -21.50 -21.69
N SER A 12 -11.62 -22.74 -21.90
CA SER A 12 -12.26 -23.89 -21.28
C SER A 12 -12.03 -23.90 -19.76
N GLU A 13 -13.03 -24.32 -19.00
CA GLU A 13 -12.89 -24.49 -17.52
C GLU A 13 -11.73 -25.43 -17.16
N ARG A 14 -11.57 -26.49 -17.95
CA ARG A 14 -10.46 -27.45 -17.78
C ARG A 14 -9.09 -26.77 -17.89
N ASP A 15 -8.91 -25.85 -18.81
CA ASP A 15 -7.66 -25.09 -18.95
C ASP A 15 -7.47 -24.13 -17.79
N ALA A 16 -8.54 -23.51 -17.28
CA ALA A 16 -8.50 -22.68 -16.09
C ALA A 16 -8.07 -23.52 -14.84
N LEU A 17 -8.67 -24.68 -14.63
CA LEU A 17 -8.31 -25.61 -13.56
C LEU A 17 -6.86 -26.11 -13.69
N LYS A 18 -6.40 -26.41 -14.90
CA LYS A 18 -4.99 -26.77 -15.14
C LYS A 18 -4.04 -25.68 -14.67
N LYS A 19 -4.33 -24.41 -15.02
CA LYS A 19 -3.54 -23.25 -14.55
C LYS A 19 -3.57 -23.12 -13.02
N ALA A 20 -4.73 -23.34 -12.38
CA ALA A 20 -4.85 -23.32 -10.94
C ALA A 20 -3.98 -24.40 -10.27
N LEU A 21 -4.00 -25.63 -10.79
CA LEU A 21 -3.14 -26.72 -10.28
C LEU A 21 -1.65 -26.37 -10.42
N TYR A 22 -1.23 -25.78 -11.52
CA TYR A 22 0.16 -25.29 -11.66
C TYR A 22 0.50 -24.25 -10.61
N LYS A 23 -0.40 -23.27 -10.37
CA LYS A 23 -0.19 -22.23 -9.34
C LYS A 23 -0.06 -22.84 -7.95
N ILE A 24 -0.93 -23.82 -7.60
CA ILE A 24 -0.89 -24.53 -6.32
C ILE A 24 0.43 -25.27 -6.16
N LYS A 25 0.86 -26.03 -7.18
CA LYS A 25 2.12 -26.76 -7.17
C LYS A 25 3.33 -25.83 -7.02
N ALA A 26 3.37 -24.75 -7.79
CA ALA A 26 4.45 -23.75 -7.72
C ALA A 26 4.55 -23.10 -6.34
N ARG A 27 3.40 -22.82 -5.69
CA ARG A 27 3.38 -22.35 -4.30
C ARG A 27 3.91 -23.41 -3.33
N HIS A 28 3.45 -24.63 -3.45
CA HIS A 28 3.88 -25.74 -2.59
C HIS A 28 5.38 -26.00 -2.71
N ASN A 29 5.94 -25.89 -3.91
CA ASN A 29 7.36 -26.05 -4.16
C ASN A 29 8.21 -24.82 -3.81
N GLY A 30 7.60 -23.70 -3.38
CA GLY A 30 8.30 -22.44 -3.09
C GLY A 30 8.78 -21.68 -4.35
N GLU A 31 8.32 -22.07 -5.54
CA GLU A 31 8.64 -21.41 -6.81
C GLU A 31 7.85 -20.10 -6.97
N LEU A 32 6.62 -20.05 -6.44
CA LEU A 32 5.78 -18.87 -6.40
C LEU A 32 5.68 -18.36 -4.97
N LYS A 33 6.27 -17.20 -4.71
CA LYS A 33 6.30 -16.56 -3.39
C LYS A 33 5.55 -15.23 -3.42
N SER A 34 4.88 -14.88 -2.32
CA SER A 34 4.38 -13.51 -2.06
C SER A 34 5.54 -12.64 -1.58
N LEU A 35 5.38 -11.32 -1.65
CA LEU A 35 6.32 -10.39 -1.04
C LEU A 35 6.02 -10.30 0.46
N LYS A 36 6.90 -10.88 1.27
CA LYS A 36 6.82 -10.81 2.73
C LYS A 36 7.18 -9.42 3.23
N THR A 37 6.44 -8.95 4.22
CA THR A 37 6.78 -7.76 5.01
C THR A 37 7.42 -8.17 6.33
N ALA A 38 7.91 -7.21 7.12
CA ALA A 38 8.40 -7.46 8.46
C ALA A 38 7.28 -7.72 9.51
N TRP A 39 6.02 -7.65 9.10
CA TRP A 39 4.86 -7.77 9.97
C TRP A 39 4.20 -9.14 9.82
N VAL A 40 4.31 -9.97 10.83
CA VAL A 40 3.92 -11.39 10.77
C VAL A 40 2.40 -11.54 10.61
N ASN A 41 1.61 -10.92 11.52
CA ASN A 41 0.14 -11.02 11.44
C ASN A 41 -0.41 -10.34 10.17
N PHE A 42 0.28 -9.31 9.68
CA PHE A 42 -0.06 -8.70 8.39
C PHE A 42 0.16 -9.70 7.25
N ASN A 43 1.30 -10.39 7.21
CA ASN A 43 1.56 -11.40 6.18
C ASN A 43 0.52 -12.53 6.22
N ASP A 44 0.16 -13.01 7.41
CA ASP A 44 -0.84 -14.08 7.59
C ASP A 44 -2.22 -13.64 7.07
N ALA A 45 -2.58 -12.38 7.31
CA ALA A 45 -3.83 -11.81 6.81
C ALA A 45 -3.87 -11.69 5.26
N PHE A 46 -2.72 -11.72 4.60
CA PHE A 46 -2.55 -11.53 3.15
C PHE A 46 -2.05 -12.79 2.42
N CYS A 47 -2.31 -14.00 2.93
CA CYS A 47 -1.82 -15.24 2.34
C CYS A 47 -0.28 -15.27 2.19
N ASP A 48 0.42 -15.01 3.29
CA ASP A 48 1.88 -14.98 3.39
C ASP A 48 2.54 -13.76 2.69
N GLY A 49 1.86 -12.62 2.66
CA GLY A 49 2.35 -11.34 2.13
C GLY A 49 1.63 -10.85 0.88
N LEU A 50 2.16 -9.82 0.21
CA LEU A 50 1.55 -9.26 -0.98
C LEU A 50 1.68 -10.21 -2.17
N GLU A 51 0.55 -10.65 -2.72
CA GLU A 51 0.53 -11.52 -3.90
C GLU A 51 0.72 -10.73 -5.19
N TRP A 52 1.40 -11.34 -6.16
CA TRP A 52 1.47 -10.83 -7.52
C TRP A 52 0.10 -10.89 -8.20
N ARG A 53 -0.15 -9.93 -9.10
CA ARG A 53 -1.41 -9.76 -9.83
C ARG A 53 -2.60 -9.42 -8.93
N THR A 54 -2.34 -8.68 -7.84
CA THR A 54 -3.38 -8.19 -6.91
C THR A 54 -3.38 -6.66 -6.81
N ILE A 55 -4.51 -6.13 -6.37
CA ILE A 55 -4.70 -4.71 -6.06
C ILE A 55 -5.02 -4.61 -4.58
N THR A 56 -4.14 -4.00 -3.82
CA THR A 56 -4.35 -3.64 -2.41
C THR A 56 -4.62 -2.15 -2.32
N VAL A 57 -5.76 -1.77 -1.76
CA VAL A 57 -6.14 -0.38 -1.51
C VAL A 57 -6.03 -0.08 -0.02
N VAL A 58 -5.36 1.01 0.33
CA VAL A 58 -5.14 1.42 1.72
C VAL A 58 -5.75 2.79 1.95
N GLY A 59 -6.83 2.82 2.74
CA GLY A 59 -7.54 4.04 3.11
C GLY A 59 -7.13 4.57 4.48
N ALA A 60 -6.88 5.88 4.58
CA ALA A 60 -6.69 6.53 5.88
C ALA A 60 -7.01 8.02 5.79
N ARG A 61 -7.23 8.66 6.96
CA ARG A 61 -7.34 10.12 7.03
C ARG A 61 -5.96 10.77 6.92
N PRO A 62 -5.85 12.04 6.49
CA PRO A 62 -4.61 12.79 6.51
C PRO A 62 -3.95 12.76 7.89
N GLY A 63 -2.63 12.68 7.94
CA GLY A 63 -1.86 12.63 9.19
C GLY A 63 -1.90 11.32 9.96
N THR A 64 -2.57 10.27 9.45
CA THR A 64 -2.60 8.95 10.08
C THR A 64 -1.30 8.14 9.87
N GLY A 65 -0.53 8.45 8.83
CA GLY A 65 0.73 7.76 8.52
C GLY A 65 0.69 6.85 7.29
N LYS A 66 -0.22 7.10 6.34
CA LYS A 66 -0.34 6.32 5.09
C LYS A 66 0.99 6.22 4.32
N THR A 67 1.58 7.37 4.02
CA THR A 67 2.86 7.45 3.28
C THR A 67 3.97 6.74 4.03
N LEU A 68 4.02 6.90 5.36
CA LEU A 68 4.98 6.18 6.20
C LEU A 68 4.80 4.66 6.11
N PHE A 69 3.56 4.19 6.19
CA PHE A 69 3.22 2.77 6.02
C PHE A 69 3.75 2.24 4.67
N MET A 70 3.47 2.97 3.58
CA MET A 70 3.89 2.56 2.25
C MET A 70 5.42 2.55 2.11
N GLU A 71 6.10 3.60 2.58
CA GLU A 71 7.57 3.69 2.52
C GLU A 71 8.24 2.56 3.32
N GLN A 72 7.74 2.29 4.53
CA GLN A 72 8.25 1.20 5.33
C GLN A 72 7.98 -0.15 4.67
N LEU A 73 6.76 -0.37 4.14
CA LEU A 73 6.42 -1.61 3.45
C LEU A 73 7.37 -1.85 2.27
N VAL A 74 7.63 -0.83 1.44
CA VAL A 74 8.58 -0.95 0.31
C VAL A 74 9.99 -1.30 0.81
N ASN A 75 10.48 -0.63 1.86
CA ASN A 75 11.79 -0.95 2.43
C ASN A 75 11.85 -2.38 2.99
N ASP A 76 10.79 -2.80 3.68
CA ASP A 76 10.75 -4.11 4.33
C ASP A 76 10.63 -5.22 3.28
N VAL A 77 9.82 -5.08 2.23
CA VAL A 77 9.73 -6.13 1.18
C VAL A 77 11.05 -6.32 0.44
N ILE A 78 11.84 -5.26 0.24
CA ILE A 78 13.18 -5.38 -0.35
C ILE A 78 14.09 -6.22 0.55
N LYS A 79 14.10 -5.94 1.85
CA LYS A 79 14.96 -6.61 2.83
C LYS A 79 14.53 -8.05 3.14
N MET A 80 13.21 -8.28 3.17
CA MET A 80 12.64 -9.58 3.57
C MET A 80 12.56 -10.60 2.43
N ASN A 81 12.81 -10.19 1.18
CA ASN A 81 12.72 -11.05 0.01
C ASN A 81 14.01 -11.03 -0.85
N PRO A 82 15.20 -11.28 -0.26
CA PRO A 82 16.48 -11.19 -0.97
C PRO A 82 16.60 -12.22 -2.11
N ASP A 83 15.85 -13.33 -2.00
CA ASP A 83 15.88 -14.43 -2.99
C ASP A 83 14.91 -14.20 -4.17
N GLN A 84 14.11 -13.13 -4.14
CA GLN A 84 13.14 -12.82 -5.17
C GLN A 84 13.65 -11.72 -6.09
N LYS A 85 13.60 -11.96 -7.39
CA LYS A 85 13.86 -10.91 -8.39
C LYS A 85 12.56 -10.15 -8.65
N PHE A 86 12.52 -8.88 -8.29
CA PHE A 86 11.41 -7.98 -8.57
C PHE A 86 11.90 -6.54 -8.67
N ARG A 87 11.03 -5.66 -9.15
CA ARG A 87 11.26 -4.22 -9.17
C ARG A 87 10.14 -3.48 -8.46
N VAL A 88 10.37 -2.24 -8.11
CA VAL A 88 9.38 -1.35 -7.50
C VAL A 88 9.27 -0.09 -8.35
N LEU A 89 8.07 0.23 -8.81
CA LEU A 89 7.75 1.46 -9.49
C LEU A 89 6.80 2.29 -8.61
N LYS A 90 7.22 3.48 -8.21
CA LYS A 90 6.46 4.34 -7.31
C LYS A 90 5.90 5.55 -8.07
N PHE A 91 4.62 5.83 -7.88
CA PHE A 91 3.97 7.08 -8.26
C PHE A 91 3.74 7.91 -7.00
N GLN A 92 4.52 8.98 -6.82
CA GLN A 92 4.51 9.83 -5.61
C GLN A 92 4.23 11.29 -5.98
N PHE A 93 2.99 11.70 -5.89
CA PHE A 93 2.55 13.03 -6.35
C PHE A 93 2.41 14.07 -5.23
N GLU A 94 2.47 13.66 -3.97
CA GLU A 94 2.16 14.54 -2.82
C GLU A 94 3.40 15.31 -2.35
N MET A 95 4.58 14.76 -2.50
CA MET A 95 5.79 15.30 -1.87
C MET A 95 6.93 15.44 -2.87
N LEU A 96 7.78 16.44 -2.61
CA LEU A 96 9.03 16.60 -3.36
C LEU A 96 9.98 15.42 -3.10
N ASP A 97 10.75 15.07 -4.09
CA ASP A 97 11.76 14.01 -4.10
C ASP A 97 12.73 14.11 -2.92
N GLU A 98 13.32 15.30 -2.70
CA GLU A 98 14.23 15.56 -1.58
C GLU A 98 13.59 15.30 -0.22
N THR A 99 12.34 15.73 -0.02
CA THR A 99 11.61 15.55 1.24
C THR A 99 11.35 14.06 1.51
N ASN A 100 10.99 13.31 0.48
CA ASN A 100 10.84 11.86 0.56
C ASN A 100 12.17 11.18 0.87
N GLY A 101 13.25 11.61 0.22
CA GLY A 101 14.61 11.13 0.47
C GLY A 101 15.02 11.31 1.94
N ILE A 102 14.83 12.51 2.51
CA ILE A 102 15.16 12.80 3.91
C ILE A 102 14.35 11.92 4.87
N ARG A 103 13.04 11.71 4.62
CA ARG A 103 12.21 10.80 5.42
C ARG A 103 12.69 9.36 5.35
N LYS A 104 13.07 8.90 4.17
CA LYS A 104 13.63 7.57 3.96
C LYS A 104 14.95 7.40 4.71
N LEU A 105 15.83 8.40 4.68
CA LEU A 105 17.04 8.42 5.49
C LEU A 105 16.72 8.37 6.97
N SER A 106 15.83 9.25 7.48
CA SER A 106 15.39 9.26 8.88
C SER A 106 14.98 7.88 9.38
N MET A 107 14.14 7.18 8.61
CA MET A 107 13.65 5.83 8.92
C MET A 107 14.78 4.78 9.00
N ASN A 108 15.81 4.91 8.16
CA ASN A 108 16.85 3.89 8.02
C ASN A 108 18.08 4.15 8.90
N VAL A 109 18.42 5.43 9.17
CA VAL A 109 19.57 5.77 10.00
C VAL A 109 19.24 5.95 11.48
N GLY A 110 17.95 5.84 11.85
CA GLY A 110 17.48 5.96 13.24
C GLY A 110 17.64 7.38 13.81
N SER A 111 17.43 8.41 12.97
CA SER A 111 17.49 9.81 13.39
C SER A 111 16.25 10.56 12.92
N ASP A 112 15.69 11.44 13.75
CA ASP A 112 14.50 12.19 13.39
C ASP A 112 14.78 13.25 12.30
N TYR A 113 13.72 13.64 11.56
CA TYR A 113 13.80 14.58 10.45
C TYR A 113 14.43 15.92 10.83
N ASN A 114 14.10 16.48 12.02
CA ASN A 114 14.63 17.78 12.43
C ASN A 114 16.14 17.72 12.71
N THR A 115 16.60 16.60 13.26
CA THR A 115 18.02 16.32 13.48
C THR A 115 18.76 16.24 12.15
N LEU A 116 18.21 15.52 11.16
CA LEU A 116 18.82 15.44 9.83
C LEU A 116 18.87 16.81 9.14
N MET A 117 17.84 17.63 9.31
CA MET A 117 17.78 18.99 8.76
C MET A 117 18.55 20.01 9.61
N SER A 118 19.28 19.57 10.62
CA SER A 118 20.17 20.39 11.46
C SER A 118 19.51 21.65 12.00
N LYS A 119 18.27 21.55 12.47
CA LYS A 119 17.53 22.71 12.99
C LYS A 119 18.30 23.38 14.12
N GLY A 120 19.03 24.44 13.78
CA GLY A 120 19.80 25.27 14.69
C GLY A 120 21.13 24.70 15.17
N LYS A 121 21.58 23.55 14.67
CA LYS A 121 22.89 22.93 14.97
C LYS A 121 23.45 22.18 13.78
N PRO A 122 24.79 22.13 13.59
CA PRO A 122 25.40 21.27 12.58
C PRO A 122 25.02 19.81 12.83
N ILE A 123 24.81 19.06 11.74
CA ILE A 123 24.54 17.61 11.83
C ILE A 123 25.77 16.89 12.43
N ASP A 124 25.51 15.91 13.27
CA ASP A 124 26.55 15.01 13.78
C ASP A 124 27.20 14.23 12.64
N LYS A 125 28.56 14.19 12.62
CA LYS A 125 29.31 13.53 11.56
C LYS A 125 28.97 12.04 11.44
N GLY A 126 28.74 11.35 12.54
CA GLY A 126 28.39 9.93 12.55
C GLY A 126 26.99 9.69 11.97
N ILE A 127 26.04 10.59 12.22
CA ILE A 127 24.71 10.54 11.59
C ILE A 127 24.85 10.74 10.09
N PHE A 128 25.61 11.74 9.66
CA PHE A 128 25.81 12.00 8.24
C PHE A 128 26.50 10.82 7.52
N GLN A 129 27.52 10.21 8.15
CA GLN A 129 28.18 9.02 7.62
C GLN A 129 27.21 7.85 7.45
N ARG A 130 26.28 7.63 8.41
CA ARG A 130 25.23 6.61 8.24
C ARG A 130 24.29 6.92 7.07
N CYS A 131 24.00 8.20 6.81
CA CYS A 131 23.21 8.59 5.64
C CYS A 131 23.94 8.25 4.33
N VAL A 132 25.23 8.55 4.27
CA VAL A 132 26.08 8.23 3.10
C VAL A 132 26.16 6.71 2.91
N GLN A 133 26.42 5.96 3.98
CA GLN A 133 26.48 4.50 3.91
C GLN A 133 25.15 3.91 3.42
N PHE A 134 24.01 4.39 3.95
CA PHE A 134 22.70 3.95 3.48
C PHE A 134 22.48 4.25 1.99
N TYR A 135 22.92 5.43 1.52
CA TYR A 135 22.88 5.78 0.10
C TYR A 135 23.71 4.80 -0.75
N GLU A 136 24.95 4.52 -0.34
CA GLU A 136 25.83 3.58 -1.03
C GLU A 136 25.26 2.15 -1.02
N ASP A 137 24.71 1.71 0.10
CA ASP A 137 24.06 0.40 0.21
C ASP A 137 22.83 0.30 -0.72
N THR A 138 22.04 1.38 -0.87
CA THR A 138 20.88 1.39 -1.77
C THR A 138 21.26 1.45 -3.23
N ALA A 139 22.42 1.99 -3.58
CA ALA A 139 22.92 1.95 -4.96
C ALA A 139 23.15 0.52 -5.46
N SER A 140 23.40 -0.44 -4.54
CA SER A 140 23.49 -1.85 -4.88
C SER A 140 22.14 -2.50 -5.18
N TYR A 141 21.04 -1.85 -4.83
CA TYR A 141 19.67 -2.34 -5.00
C TYR A 141 18.93 -1.70 -6.16
N ASP A 142 19.52 -1.12 -7.13
CA ASP A 142 18.91 -0.39 -8.27
C ASP A 142 17.59 -1.00 -8.82
N MET A 143 16.62 -1.21 -7.90
CA MET A 143 15.34 -1.86 -8.17
C MET A 143 14.13 -0.96 -7.91
N VAL A 144 14.33 0.29 -7.49
CA VAL A 144 13.25 1.23 -7.14
C VAL A 144 13.31 2.47 -8.01
N ASP A 145 12.30 2.65 -8.84
CA ASP A 145 12.12 3.83 -9.68
C ASP A 145 10.92 4.65 -9.21
N VAL A 146 10.97 5.97 -9.36
CA VAL A 146 9.95 6.89 -8.86
C VAL A 146 9.51 7.88 -9.94
N VAL A 147 8.21 8.06 -10.09
CA VAL A 147 7.56 9.09 -10.89
C VAL A 147 6.99 10.13 -9.94
N TYR A 148 7.53 11.35 -9.97
CA TYR A 148 7.06 12.45 -9.12
C TYR A 148 6.04 13.35 -9.81
N ASP A 149 6.06 13.42 -11.14
CA ASP A 149 5.15 14.26 -11.91
C ASP A 149 3.72 13.73 -11.85
N PRO A 150 2.73 14.55 -11.42
CA PRO A 150 1.33 14.16 -11.47
C PRO A 150 0.89 13.86 -12.90
N CYS A 151 0.34 12.69 -13.12
CA CYS A 151 -0.06 12.17 -14.42
C CYS A 151 -1.55 11.83 -14.50
N THR A 152 -2.04 11.56 -15.70
CA THR A 152 -3.36 10.96 -15.93
C THR A 152 -3.29 9.44 -15.75
N VAL A 153 -4.45 8.79 -15.69
CA VAL A 153 -4.54 7.32 -15.62
C VAL A 153 -3.92 6.68 -16.88
N GLU A 154 -4.09 7.30 -18.04
CA GLU A 154 -3.53 6.84 -19.31
C GLU A 154 -2.00 6.95 -19.32
N GLU A 155 -1.44 8.06 -18.85
CA GLU A 155 0.01 8.26 -18.73
C GLU A 155 0.62 7.26 -17.73
N MET A 156 -0.05 6.98 -16.61
CA MET A 156 0.36 5.92 -15.69
C MET A 156 0.40 4.55 -16.38
N CYS A 157 -0.67 4.20 -17.12
CA CYS A 157 -0.72 2.94 -17.85
C CYS A 157 0.39 2.82 -18.90
N ALA A 158 0.64 3.90 -19.66
CA ALA A 158 1.72 3.96 -20.64
C ALA A 158 3.08 3.79 -19.98
N THR A 159 3.31 4.48 -18.85
CA THR A 159 4.54 4.38 -18.06
C THR A 159 4.76 2.96 -17.53
N ILE A 160 3.75 2.34 -16.91
CA ILE A 160 3.83 0.96 -16.45
C ILE A 160 4.13 0.01 -17.62
N HIS A 161 3.46 0.20 -18.75
CA HIS A 161 3.66 -0.64 -19.94
C HIS A 161 5.10 -0.54 -20.45
N ALA A 162 5.63 0.66 -20.61
CA ALA A 162 7.01 0.91 -21.05
C ALA A 162 8.00 0.28 -20.05
N TYR A 163 7.81 0.55 -18.77
CA TYR A 163 8.62 0.00 -17.69
C TYR A 163 8.68 -1.53 -17.67
N MET A 164 7.54 -2.18 -17.89
CA MET A 164 7.46 -3.64 -17.97
C MET A 164 8.19 -4.21 -19.19
N LEU A 165 8.21 -3.48 -20.30
CA LEU A 165 8.94 -3.88 -21.52
C LEU A 165 10.46 -3.70 -21.33
N GLU A 166 10.90 -2.59 -20.76
CA GLU A 166 12.31 -2.28 -20.50
C GLU A 166 12.94 -3.28 -19.49
N ASN A 167 12.15 -3.73 -18.51
CA ASN A 167 12.60 -4.68 -17.50
C ASN A 167 12.22 -6.14 -17.79
N LYS A 168 11.90 -6.45 -19.04
CA LYS A 168 11.63 -7.81 -19.48
C LYS A 168 12.95 -8.59 -19.63
N THR A 169 12.97 -9.81 -19.12
CA THR A 169 14.08 -10.77 -19.28
C THR A 169 13.72 -11.88 -20.28
N ASP A 170 14.66 -12.75 -20.57
CA ASP A 170 14.40 -13.95 -21.39
C ASP A 170 13.40 -14.91 -20.74
N GLU A 171 13.29 -14.88 -19.40
CA GLU A 171 12.31 -15.66 -18.61
C GLU A 171 10.91 -15.05 -18.64
N GLY A 172 10.75 -13.83 -19.11
CA GLY A 172 9.48 -13.12 -19.18
C GLY A 172 9.49 -11.73 -18.55
N PHE A 173 8.32 -11.22 -18.18
CA PHE A 173 8.20 -9.96 -17.46
C PHE A 173 8.65 -10.09 -16.01
N THR A 174 9.50 -9.17 -15.54
CA THR A 174 9.91 -9.10 -14.14
C THR A 174 8.71 -8.74 -13.26
N ASN A 175 8.56 -9.44 -12.15
CA ASN A 175 7.56 -9.11 -11.13
C ASN A 175 7.77 -7.67 -10.64
N THR A 176 6.71 -6.87 -10.57
CA THR A 176 6.83 -5.45 -10.21
C THR A 176 5.80 -5.04 -9.16
N LEU A 177 6.26 -4.47 -8.05
CA LEU A 177 5.40 -3.79 -7.08
C LEU A 177 5.18 -2.35 -7.55
N VAL A 178 3.95 -1.99 -7.85
CA VAL A 178 3.58 -0.63 -8.24
C VAL A 178 2.87 0.04 -7.06
N THR A 179 3.43 1.15 -6.55
CA THR A 179 2.82 1.92 -5.47
C THR A 179 2.29 3.26 -5.96
N ILE A 180 1.16 3.70 -5.44
CA ILE A 180 0.50 4.96 -5.84
C ILE A 180 0.16 5.77 -4.57
N ASP A 181 0.79 6.92 -4.38
CA ASP A 181 0.54 7.86 -3.30
C ASP A 181 0.13 9.24 -3.85
N HIS A 182 -1.17 9.59 -3.87
CA HIS A 182 -2.35 8.75 -3.62
C HIS A 182 -3.33 8.91 -4.79
N SER A 183 -4.31 8.01 -4.87
CA SER A 183 -5.24 7.88 -6.00
C SER A 183 -5.99 9.17 -6.39
N ALA A 184 -6.29 10.06 -5.44
CA ALA A 184 -7.02 11.31 -5.72
C ALA A 184 -6.15 12.43 -6.33
N LEU A 185 -4.84 12.25 -6.47
CA LEU A 185 -3.92 13.24 -7.06
C LEU A 185 -3.71 13.07 -8.56
N PHE A 186 -4.24 12.00 -9.18
CA PHE A 186 -4.26 11.90 -10.62
C PHE A 186 -4.96 13.08 -11.27
N LYS A 187 -4.46 13.51 -12.43
CA LYS A 187 -5.13 14.48 -13.28
C LYS A 187 -6.35 13.82 -13.92
N THR A 188 -7.48 14.50 -13.93
CA THR A 188 -8.70 13.97 -14.57
C THR A 188 -8.53 13.84 -16.10
N GLY A 189 -7.68 14.67 -16.70
CA GLY A 189 -7.56 14.71 -18.18
C GLY A 189 -8.89 15.07 -18.85
N GLY A 190 -8.96 15.19 -20.14
CA GLY A 190 -10.21 15.48 -20.84
C GLY A 190 -11.18 14.29 -20.97
N LYS A 191 -10.79 13.09 -20.52
CA LYS A 191 -11.57 11.85 -20.66
C LYS A 191 -12.60 11.67 -19.54
N TYR A 192 -12.28 12.11 -18.31
CA TYR A 192 -13.12 11.91 -17.15
C TYR A 192 -13.88 13.18 -16.79
N LYS A 193 -15.16 13.05 -16.45
CA LYS A 193 -16.04 14.18 -16.08
C LYS A 193 -15.63 14.81 -14.75
N ASP A 194 -15.27 13.97 -13.81
CA ASP A 194 -14.90 14.37 -12.45
C ASP A 194 -13.94 13.35 -11.82
N LYS A 195 -13.60 13.57 -10.56
CA LYS A 195 -12.70 12.67 -9.81
C LYS A 195 -13.28 11.29 -9.53
N PHE A 196 -14.59 11.16 -9.39
CA PHE A 196 -15.22 9.85 -9.18
C PHE A 196 -15.13 9.02 -10.44
N ASP A 197 -15.48 9.60 -11.59
CA ASP A 197 -15.35 8.96 -12.90
C ASP A 197 -13.89 8.54 -13.18
N MET A 198 -12.92 9.40 -12.82
CA MET A 198 -11.49 9.08 -12.91
C MET A 198 -11.09 7.92 -11.99
N LEU A 199 -11.64 7.83 -10.77
CA LEU A 199 -11.33 6.70 -9.87
C LEU A 199 -11.91 5.37 -10.38
N TYR A 200 -13.08 5.38 -11.06
CA TYR A 200 -13.59 4.20 -11.77
C TYR A 200 -12.64 3.78 -12.89
N GLY A 201 -12.24 4.73 -13.74
CA GLY A 201 -11.27 4.47 -14.80
C GLY A 201 -9.93 3.96 -14.29
N LEU A 202 -9.46 4.47 -13.14
CA LEU A 202 -8.28 3.94 -12.46
C LEU A 202 -8.46 2.48 -12.05
N GLY A 203 -9.59 2.12 -11.41
CA GLY A 203 -9.88 0.74 -11.02
C GLY A 203 -9.90 -0.23 -12.20
N GLU A 204 -10.52 0.16 -13.31
CA GLU A 204 -10.51 -0.61 -14.58
C GLU A 204 -9.09 -0.78 -15.13
N ALA A 205 -8.32 0.32 -15.18
CA ALA A 205 -6.95 0.32 -15.69
C ALA A 205 -6.03 -0.59 -14.85
N LEU A 206 -6.10 -0.52 -13.52
CA LEU A 206 -5.33 -1.40 -12.64
C LEU A 206 -5.71 -2.88 -12.85
N THR A 207 -7.01 -3.15 -13.05
CA THR A 207 -7.49 -4.51 -13.34
C THR A 207 -6.97 -5.04 -14.67
N GLU A 208 -6.90 -4.19 -15.70
CA GLU A 208 -6.32 -4.56 -16.98
C GLU A 208 -4.82 -4.82 -16.87
N MET A 209 -4.09 -3.93 -16.20
CA MET A 209 -2.65 -4.07 -16.00
C MET A 209 -2.27 -5.34 -15.25
N LYS A 210 -2.97 -5.69 -14.15
CA LYS A 210 -2.68 -6.92 -13.40
C LYS A 210 -3.00 -8.21 -14.18
N LYS A 211 -3.94 -8.16 -15.14
CA LYS A 211 -4.21 -9.28 -16.05
C LYS A 211 -3.09 -9.45 -17.07
N LYS A 212 -2.53 -8.34 -17.54
CA LYS A 212 -1.51 -8.31 -18.59
C LYS A 212 -0.11 -8.62 -18.03
N PHE A 213 0.25 -8.05 -16.88
CA PHE A 213 1.58 -8.10 -16.29
C PHE A 213 1.58 -8.73 -14.89
N PRO A 214 2.72 -9.28 -14.43
CA PRO A 214 2.88 -9.76 -13.06
C PRO A 214 3.12 -8.60 -12.07
N VAL A 215 2.15 -7.69 -11.97
CA VAL A 215 2.21 -6.52 -11.09
C VAL A 215 1.37 -6.72 -9.82
N ALA A 216 1.92 -6.30 -8.68
CA ALA A 216 1.16 -6.09 -7.46
C ALA A 216 0.97 -4.58 -7.26
N PHE A 217 -0.27 -4.14 -7.06
CA PHE A 217 -0.58 -2.74 -6.81
C PHE A 217 -0.81 -2.48 -5.33
N LEU A 218 -0.18 -1.42 -4.80
CA LEU A 218 -0.46 -0.85 -3.50
C LEU A 218 -0.91 0.61 -3.70
N VAL A 219 -2.20 0.86 -3.54
CA VAL A 219 -2.82 2.15 -3.84
C VAL A 219 -3.26 2.82 -2.54
N LEU A 220 -2.69 3.97 -2.23
CA LEU A 220 -3.16 4.79 -1.11
C LEU A 220 -4.38 5.60 -1.54
N SER A 221 -5.39 5.62 -0.66
CA SER A 221 -6.62 6.37 -0.82
C SER A 221 -6.94 7.16 0.46
N GLN A 222 -7.89 8.08 0.38
CA GLN A 222 -8.36 8.80 1.55
C GLN A 222 -9.65 8.16 2.10
N LEU A 223 -9.88 8.29 3.40
CA LEU A 223 -11.19 8.01 4.00
C LEU A 223 -12.05 9.27 3.98
N ASN A 224 -13.35 9.08 3.85
CA ASN A 224 -14.34 10.14 3.97
C ASN A 224 -14.27 10.83 5.34
N ARG A 225 -14.66 12.10 5.38
CA ARG A 225 -14.75 12.84 6.65
C ARG A 225 -15.81 12.28 7.61
N ASN A 226 -16.75 11.50 7.12
CA ASN A 226 -17.80 10.88 7.92
C ASN A 226 -17.25 9.98 9.04
N VAL A 227 -16.08 9.36 8.85
CA VAL A 227 -15.40 8.59 9.91
C VAL A 227 -15.05 9.45 11.12
N GLU A 228 -15.00 10.78 10.97
CA GLU A 228 -14.60 11.75 11.99
C GLU A 228 -15.78 12.44 12.67
N THR A 229 -17.02 12.10 12.33
CA THR A 229 -18.20 12.74 12.92
C THR A 229 -18.33 12.41 14.41
N PRO A 230 -18.79 13.38 15.24
CA PRO A 230 -18.95 13.16 16.67
C PRO A 230 -19.89 12.00 17.01
N GLU A 231 -20.87 11.74 16.17
CA GLU A 231 -21.85 10.64 16.32
C GLU A 231 -21.15 9.30 16.33
N ARG A 232 -20.10 9.13 15.51
CA ARG A 232 -19.31 7.88 15.41
C ARG A 232 -18.30 7.70 16.54
N ALA A 233 -18.01 8.77 17.29
CA ALA A 233 -17.10 8.77 18.42
C ALA A 233 -17.79 8.59 19.79
N LYS A 234 -19.13 8.56 19.84
CA LYS A 234 -19.90 8.41 21.08
C LYS A 234 -19.66 7.05 21.73
N ASP A 235 -19.73 7.02 23.07
CA ASP A 235 -19.76 5.76 23.82
C ASP A 235 -20.93 4.88 23.31
N GLY A 236 -20.66 3.60 23.09
CA GLY A 236 -21.61 2.66 22.51
C GLY A 236 -21.63 2.58 20.98
N THR A 237 -20.82 3.38 20.28
CA THR A 237 -20.69 3.37 18.82
C THR A 237 -19.29 2.91 18.42
N TYR A 238 -18.80 1.85 18.61
CA TYR A 238 -17.51 1.28 18.18
C TYR A 238 -16.33 2.27 17.97
N GLY A 239 -16.45 3.53 18.43
CA GLY A 239 -15.37 4.52 18.44
C GLY A 239 -14.79 4.86 17.08
N ASN A 240 -15.60 5.35 16.15
CA ASN A 240 -15.25 5.61 14.75
C ASN A 240 -14.53 4.46 14.01
N TYR A 241 -15.00 3.26 14.27
CA TYR A 241 -14.63 2.05 13.55
C TYR A 241 -14.77 2.23 12.03
N ILE A 242 -13.72 1.89 11.28
CA ILE A 242 -13.71 2.08 9.82
C ILE A 242 -14.60 1.03 9.15
N LEU A 243 -15.44 1.49 8.24
CA LEU A 243 -16.25 0.67 7.34
C LEU A 243 -15.73 0.79 5.90
N ASP A 244 -16.07 -0.15 5.06
CA ASP A 244 -15.74 -0.11 3.63
C ASP A 244 -16.31 1.13 2.92
N SER A 245 -17.52 1.56 3.30
CA SER A 245 -18.16 2.80 2.82
C SER A 245 -17.42 4.08 3.19
N ASP A 246 -16.44 4.03 4.10
CA ASP A 246 -15.65 5.19 4.47
C ASP A 246 -14.52 5.49 3.47
N LEU A 247 -14.18 4.61 2.54
CA LEU A 247 -13.22 4.94 1.50
C LEU A 247 -13.78 6.04 0.58
N TYR A 248 -12.96 7.04 0.28
CA TYR A 248 -13.31 8.08 -0.70
C TYR A 248 -13.37 7.47 -2.11
N GLY A 249 -14.50 7.64 -2.79
CA GLY A 249 -14.76 6.93 -4.04
C GLY A 249 -14.88 5.42 -3.86
N SER A 250 -15.46 4.98 -2.71
CA SER A 250 -15.46 3.62 -2.22
C SER A 250 -15.82 2.59 -3.29
N ASP A 251 -16.92 2.80 -3.99
CA ASP A 251 -17.41 1.82 -4.97
C ASP A 251 -16.44 1.59 -6.13
N ALA A 252 -15.77 2.66 -6.59
CA ALA A 252 -14.87 2.60 -7.72
C ALA A 252 -13.65 1.72 -7.47
N LEU A 253 -12.94 1.94 -6.36
CA LEU A 253 -11.73 1.18 -6.04
C LEU A 253 -12.04 -0.14 -5.32
N LEU A 254 -13.10 -0.18 -4.48
CA LEU A 254 -13.52 -1.39 -3.77
C LEU A 254 -13.88 -2.54 -4.68
N GLN A 255 -14.60 -2.27 -5.79
CA GLN A 255 -14.99 -3.30 -6.76
C GLN A 255 -13.77 -4.00 -7.36
N HIS A 256 -12.72 -3.24 -7.66
CA HIS A 256 -11.52 -3.73 -8.33
C HIS A 256 -10.45 -4.28 -7.38
N ALA A 257 -10.45 -3.83 -6.11
CA ALA A 257 -9.48 -4.26 -5.11
C ALA A 257 -9.65 -5.75 -4.74
N ASP A 258 -8.52 -6.44 -4.61
CA ASP A 258 -8.46 -7.80 -4.05
C ASP A 258 -8.41 -7.74 -2.52
N VAL A 259 -7.71 -6.71 -1.99
CA VAL A 259 -7.60 -6.42 -0.56
C VAL A 259 -7.88 -4.95 -0.31
N VAL A 260 -8.61 -4.65 0.76
CA VAL A 260 -8.88 -3.29 1.23
C VAL A 260 -8.48 -3.18 2.69
N LEU A 261 -7.61 -2.22 2.97
CA LEU A 261 -7.09 -1.94 4.29
C LEU A 261 -7.47 -0.53 4.73
N GLY A 262 -7.99 -0.38 5.93
CA GLY A 262 -8.21 0.91 6.57
C GLY A 262 -7.23 1.15 7.70
N ILE A 263 -6.56 2.30 7.76
CA ILE A 263 -5.66 2.66 8.86
C ILE A 263 -6.32 3.74 9.71
N ASN A 264 -6.45 3.48 11.01
CA ASN A 264 -6.98 4.42 11.99
C ASN A 264 -5.99 4.69 13.13
N ARG A 265 -6.14 5.86 13.73
CA ARG A 265 -5.40 6.30 14.91
C ARG A 265 -6.39 6.81 15.95
N PRO A 266 -7.04 5.91 16.70
CA PRO A 266 -8.19 6.25 17.56
C PRO A 266 -7.86 7.28 18.66
N TYR A 267 -6.64 7.24 19.21
CA TYR A 267 -6.22 8.17 20.27
C TYR A 267 -6.32 9.65 19.84
N ASN A 268 -6.00 9.96 18.60
CA ASN A 268 -6.07 11.35 18.07
C ASN A 268 -7.49 11.91 18.09
N ARG A 269 -8.50 11.04 18.19
CA ARG A 269 -9.93 11.37 18.26
C ARG A 269 -10.50 11.28 19.67
N LYS A 270 -9.64 11.09 20.67
CA LYS A 270 -10.03 10.89 22.09
C LYS A 270 -10.98 9.71 22.28
N ILE A 271 -10.87 8.69 21.42
CA ILE A 271 -11.62 7.45 21.54
C ILE A 271 -11.06 6.67 22.73
N LYS A 272 -11.94 6.26 23.63
CA LYS A 272 -11.58 5.43 24.81
C LYS A 272 -11.68 3.95 24.51
N PHE A 273 -12.69 3.54 23.74
CA PHE A 273 -12.96 2.15 23.38
C PHE A 273 -13.12 2.05 21.85
N TYR A 274 -12.49 1.08 21.24
CA TYR A 274 -12.46 0.94 19.81
C TYR A 274 -12.90 -0.44 19.34
N GLY A 275 -13.76 -0.46 18.35
CA GLY A 275 -14.29 -1.68 17.75
C GLY A 275 -15.34 -2.40 18.59
N PRO A 276 -15.96 -3.45 18.03
CA PRO A 276 -16.96 -4.26 18.74
C PRO A 276 -16.42 -4.90 20.01
N GLU A 277 -15.13 -5.27 20.01
CA GLU A 277 -14.42 -5.88 21.15
C GLU A 277 -14.07 -4.88 22.22
N ARG A 278 -14.35 -3.59 22.03
CA ARG A 278 -14.11 -2.50 22.97
C ARG A 278 -12.65 -2.42 23.44
N TYR A 279 -11.68 -2.48 22.50
CA TYR A 279 -10.26 -2.31 22.81
C TYR A 279 -9.99 -0.97 23.52
N ILE A 280 -9.25 -1.01 24.62
CA ILE A 280 -8.92 0.17 25.43
C ILE A 280 -7.84 0.97 24.74
N ILE A 281 -8.13 2.22 24.39
CA ILE A 281 -7.22 3.13 23.69
C ILE A 281 -6.57 4.09 24.70
N ASN A 282 -5.39 3.75 25.15
CA ASN A 282 -4.58 4.55 26.07
C ASN A 282 -3.20 4.93 25.51
N ASN A 283 -2.83 4.39 24.35
CA ASN A 283 -1.54 4.64 23.71
C ASN A 283 -1.71 5.64 22.55
N PRO A 284 -1.04 6.85 22.61
CA PRO A 284 -1.14 7.85 21.54
C PRO A 284 -0.50 7.42 20.23
N ASP A 285 0.32 6.39 20.23
CA ASP A 285 1.04 5.90 19.06
C ASP A 285 0.42 4.63 18.46
N LEU A 286 -0.70 4.17 19.03
CA LEU A 286 -1.42 3.03 18.52
C LEU A 286 -2.04 3.34 17.15
N LEU A 287 -1.76 2.46 16.20
CA LEU A 287 -2.42 2.38 14.89
C LEU A 287 -3.22 1.08 14.83
N VAL A 288 -4.42 1.17 14.28
CA VAL A 288 -5.27 0.00 14.03
C VAL A 288 -5.42 -0.16 12.53
N PHE A 289 -5.06 -1.31 12.02
CA PHE A 289 -5.24 -1.66 10.62
C PHE A 289 -6.44 -2.59 10.49
N HIS A 290 -7.43 -2.14 9.72
CA HIS A 290 -8.64 -2.90 9.42
C HIS A 290 -8.49 -3.56 8.05
N ILE A 291 -8.55 -4.86 7.99
CA ILE A 291 -8.68 -5.62 6.76
C ILE A 291 -10.17 -5.73 6.45
N LEU A 292 -10.67 -4.76 5.66
CA LEU A 292 -12.09 -4.59 5.33
C LEU A 292 -12.55 -5.55 4.25
N LYS A 293 -11.63 -5.93 3.36
CA LYS A 293 -11.86 -6.88 2.28
C LYS A 293 -10.61 -7.69 2.04
N SER A 294 -10.75 -8.99 1.91
CA SER A 294 -9.70 -9.88 1.41
C SER A 294 -10.34 -10.99 0.59
N ARG A 295 -9.93 -11.17 -0.66
CA ARG A 295 -10.46 -12.25 -1.51
C ARG A 295 -9.92 -13.62 -1.12
N ASN A 296 -8.69 -13.66 -0.60
CA ASN A 296 -7.97 -14.92 -0.37
C ASN A 296 -7.48 -15.06 1.08
N GLY A 297 -7.72 -14.08 1.93
CA GLY A 297 -7.15 -14.01 3.27
C GLY A 297 -8.18 -13.76 4.36
N PHE A 298 -7.68 -13.38 5.51
CA PHE A 298 -8.44 -13.08 6.71
C PHE A 298 -9.02 -11.66 6.67
N MET A 299 -10.17 -11.45 7.29
CA MET A 299 -10.73 -10.13 7.58
C MET A 299 -10.66 -9.89 9.09
N GLY A 300 -10.30 -8.69 9.50
CA GLY A 300 -10.16 -8.37 10.92
C GLY A 300 -9.28 -7.17 11.19
N MET A 301 -8.74 -7.10 12.39
CA MET A 301 -7.85 -6.02 12.81
C MET A 301 -6.47 -6.54 13.20
N THR A 302 -5.45 -5.78 12.84
CA THR A 302 -4.09 -5.92 13.36
C THR A 302 -3.65 -4.61 14.00
N PHE A 303 -2.77 -4.69 14.99
CA PHE A 303 -2.40 -3.54 15.81
C PHE A 303 -0.91 -3.23 15.66
N PHE A 304 -0.62 -1.93 15.62
CA PHE A 304 0.72 -1.45 15.41
C PHE A 304 1.01 -0.26 16.34
N LYS A 305 2.28 -0.03 16.60
CA LYS A 305 2.78 1.16 17.28
C LYS A 305 3.64 1.97 16.33
N LEU A 306 3.40 3.27 16.28
CA LEU A 306 4.27 4.21 15.61
C LEU A 306 5.41 4.63 16.52
N ASP A 307 6.64 4.31 16.14
CA ASP A 307 7.82 4.96 16.69
C ASP A 307 8.05 6.28 15.95
N ARG A 308 7.80 7.39 16.65
CA ARG A 308 7.90 8.73 16.06
C ARG A 308 9.33 9.22 15.93
N VAL A 309 10.25 8.65 16.69
CA VAL A 309 11.66 9.07 16.66
C VAL A 309 12.32 8.58 15.39
N ILE A 310 12.16 7.30 15.11
CA ILE A 310 12.77 6.66 13.94
C ILE A 310 11.77 6.47 12.81
N MET A 311 10.58 7.04 12.92
CA MET A 311 9.51 6.98 11.90
C MET A 311 9.25 5.55 11.40
N ARG A 312 9.04 4.62 12.34
CA ARG A 312 8.74 3.21 12.04
C ARG A 312 7.45 2.75 12.67
N ILE A 313 6.80 1.81 12.00
CA ILE A 313 5.59 1.13 12.45
C ILE A 313 5.99 -0.29 12.84
N VAL A 314 5.70 -0.67 14.08
CA VAL A 314 6.02 -1.98 14.64
C VAL A 314 4.73 -2.68 15.01
N GLU A 315 4.58 -3.95 14.62
CA GLU A 315 3.44 -4.76 14.98
C GLU A 315 3.43 -5.04 16.48
N VAL A 316 2.26 -4.98 17.10
CA VAL A 316 2.07 -5.19 18.54
C VAL A 316 0.83 -6.06 18.78
N ASP A 317 0.77 -6.67 19.97
CA ASP A 317 -0.40 -7.40 20.40
C ASP A 317 -1.64 -6.49 20.50
N PRO A 318 -2.86 -7.04 20.35
CA PRO A 318 -4.09 -6.31 20.57
C PRO A 318 -4.12 -5.65 21.96
N PRO A 319 -4.62 -4.40 22.08
CA PRO A 319 -4.87 -3.81 23.38
C PRO A 319 -5.87 -4.64 24.19
N PRO A 320 -5.86 -4.52 25.53
CA PRO A 320 -6.85 -5.18 26.37
C PRO A 320 -8.26 -4.67 26.03
N THR A 321 -9.25 -5.54 26.19
CA THR A 321 -10.66 -5.20 26.01
C THR A 321 -11.30 -4.74 27.32
N ALA A 322 -12.28 -3.84 27.22
CA ALA A 322 -13.10 -3.47 28.35
C ALA A 322 -14.18 -4.54 28.56
N SER A 323 -14.40 -4.90 29.80
CA SER A 323 -15.52 -5.75 30.24
C SER A 323 -16.87 -5.07 30.03
#